data_7cf50ad0dd1dce3fbf8ec9313e56bdae
#
_entry.id   7cf50ad0dd1dce3fbf8ec9313e56bdae
#
_cell.length_a   1.000
_cell.length_b   1.000
_cell.length_c   1.000
_cell.angle_alpha   90.00
_cell.angle_beta   90.00
_cell.angle_gamma   90.00
#
_symmetry.space_group_name_H-M   'P 1'
#
loop_
_entity.id
_entity.type
_entity.pdbx_description
1 polymer ?
#
loop_
_entity_poly.entity_id
_entity_poly.type
_entity_poly.pdbx_seq_one_letter_code
_entity_poly.pdbx_strand_id
1 'polypeptide(L)'
;MPRLTLLGSFSMDRGGPVTLRNKKAQALVAFLAMNPGVVHVRERLAALLWPDSHEDAARQSLRQCISMLRHDCAELPLSADHDLLGFDIGAVTTDVVEFKDAVSDPSIANLKRAAELYRGPFLEGLNARSDLFDEWLLGERTRLRAVATSAFHTLLRELQLIGAREEAIALALRLLAIDPLQEEVDCALMRLYSEQGQTALALRQYKRCEAILRKELNVEPDQETRALYQQLLRHRSQHRVPPGDVAAAEPAASPRQLKQNVRTCTARDGVRIAYASVGAGPPLVKAANWLNHLEFDFASPVWQHWIEALSRDNTFLRYDERGTGLSDWDVFDISFDAFVRDLETVVDAAGLERFPCLAFLRAARSR
;
A
#
# COMPACT_ATOMS: atom_id res chain seq x y z
N MET A 1 -27.25 -15.79 -3.83
CA MET A 1 -27.37 -14.56 -3.03
C MET A 1 -26.39 -13.53 -3.56
N PRO A 2 -26.77 -12.28 -3.73
CA PRO A 2 -25.83 -11.23 -4.08
C PRO A 2 -24.82 -11.01 -2.96
N ARG A 3 -23.54 -10.91 -3.31
CA ARG A 3 -22.44 -10.59 -2.41
C ARG A 3 -21.95 -9.17 -2.67
N LEU A 4 -21.89 -8.37 -1.63
CA LEU A 4 -21.35 -7.02 -1.67
C LEU A 4 -19.96 -6.99 -1.04
N THR A 5 -19.02 -6.38 -1.73
CA THR A 5 -17.70 -6.03 -1.20
C THR A 5 -17.72 -4.53 -0.91
N LEU A 6 -17.52 -4.18 0.34
CA LEU A 6 -17.62 -2.81 0.87
C LEU A 6 -16.31 -2.38 1.59
N LEU A 7 -15.46 -3.34 2.00
CA LEU A 7 -14.15 -3.08 2.61
C LEU A 7 -13.09 -2.91 1.50
N GLY A 8 -12.97 -1.70 1.04
CA GLY A 8 -12.32 -1.23 -0.18
C GLY A 8 -13.32 -0.59 -1.12
N SER A 9 -13.07 -0.64 -2.42
CA SER A 9 -14.01 -0.11 -3.42
C SER A 9 -15.29 -0.93 -3.48
N PHE A 10 -16.43 -0.24 -3.68
CA PHE A 10 -17.73 -0.89 -3.84
C PHE A 10 -17.72 -1.87 -5.03
N SER A 11 -18.08 -3.12 -4.77
CA SER A 11 -18.39 -4.08 -5.83
C SER A 11 -19.55 -4.98 -5.44
N MET A 12 -20.25 -5.52 -6.44
CA MET A 12 -21.34 -6.46 -6.27
C MET A 12 -21.13 -7.66 -7.21
N ASP A 13 -21.31 -8.85 -6.67
CA ASP A 13 -21.20 -10.11 -7.42
C ASP A 13 -22.49 -10.92 -7.27
N ARG A 14 -22.92 -11.55 -8.37
CA ARG A 14 -24.13 -12.39 -8.47
C ARG A 14 -23.89 -13.65 -9.32
N GLY A 15 -22.72 -14.26 -9.20
CA GLY A 15 -22.25 -15.27 -10.13
C GLY A 15 -21.56 -14.66 -11.35
N GLY A 16 -21.27 -13.34 -11.26
CA GLY A 16 -20.53 -12.50 -12.17
C GLY A 16 -20.57 -11.04 -11.69
N PRO A 17 -19.56 -10.23 -12.05
CA PRO A 17 -19.46 -8.85 -11.59
C PRO A 17 -20.61 -7.98 -12.13
N VAL A 18 -21.33 -7.32 -11.23
CA VAL A 18 -22.40 -6.36 -11.58
C VAL A 18 -21.88 -4.95 -11.43
N THR A 19 -21.91 -4.17 -12.52
CA THR A 19 -21.44 -2.79 -12.51
C THR A 19 -22.59 -1.82 -12.21
N LEU A 20 -22.64 -1.31 -11.00
CA LEU A 20 -23.55 -0.25 -10.61
C LEU A 20 -22.86 1.11 -10.81
N ARG A 21 -23.20 1.84 -11.89
CA ARG A 21 -22.52 3.09 -12.25
C ARG A 21 -22.94 4.30 -11.39
N ASN A 22 -24.18 4.31 -10.94
CA ASN A 22 -24.74 5.44 -10.18
C ASN A 22 -24.20 5.44 -8.75
N LYS A 23 -23.48 6.48 -8.37
CA LYS A 23 -22.85 6.62 -7.04
C LYS A 23 -23.87 6.71 -5.90
N LYS A 24 -25.01 7.37 -6.10
CA LYS A 24 -26.08 7.43 -5.10
C LYS A 24 -26.78 6.08 -4.93
N ALA A 25 -26.87 5.29 -6.00
CA ALA A 25 -27.36 3.92 -5.91
C ALA A 25 -26.38 3.00 -5.15
N GLN A 26 -25.06 3.13 -5.39
CA GLN A 26 -24.03 2.44 -4.59
C GLN A 26 -24.15 2.82 -3.11
N ALA A 27 -24.31 4.12 -2.81
CA ALA A 27 -24.48 4.64 -1.46
C ALA A 27 -25.74 4.08 -0.78
N LEU A 28 -26.88 4.06 -1.48
CA LEU A 28 -28.13 3.51 -0.98
C LEU A 28 -27.99 2.02 -0.65
N VAL A 29 -27.48 1.22 -1.59
CA VAL A 29 -27.27 -0.22 -1.41
C VAL A 29 -26.33 -0.49 -0.23
N ALA A 30 -25.22 0.22 -0.13
CA ALA A 30 -24.28 0.08 0.96
C ALA A 30 -24.89 0.46 2.32
N PHE A 31 -25.64 1.57 2.40
CA PHE A 31 -26.31 2.00 3.61
C PHE A 31 -27.33 0.95 4.13
N LEU A 32 -28.16 0.41 3.23
CA LEU A 32 -29.12 -0.63 3.57
C LEU A 32 -28.42 -1.95 3.96
N ALA A 33 -27.35 -2.32 3.29
CA ALA A 33 -26.60 -3.54 3.55
C ALA A 33 -25.84 -3.51 4.90
N MET A 34 -25.54 -2.32 5.41
CA MET A 34 -24.95 -2.16 6.74
C MET A 34 -25.93 -2.41 7.89
N ASN A 35 -27.23 -2.38 7.60
CA ASN A 35 -28.32 -2.56 8.55
C ASN A 35 -29.35 -3.60 8.05
N PRO A 36 -28.94 -4.87 7.84
CA PRO A 36 -29.84 -5.89 7.31
C PRO A 36 -30.99 -6.16 8.29
N GLY A 37 -32.20 -6.27 7.76
CA GLY A 37 -33.43 -6.42 8.53
C GLY A 37 -34.00 -5.13 9.15
N VAL A 38 -33.28 -4.02 9.00
CA VAL A 38 -33.79 -2.71 9.40
C VAL A 38 -34.47 -2.04 8.19
N VAL A 39 -35.72 -1.65 8.37
CA VAL A 39 -36.45 -0.86 7.40
C VAL A 39 -36.33 0.63 7.72
N HIS A 40 -36.05 1.42 6.69
CA HIS A 40 -35.86 2.86 6.79
C HIS A 40 -36.98 3.60 6.10
N VAL A 41 -37.45 4.71 6.70
CA VAL A 41 -38.43 5.61 6.10
C VAL A 41 -37.80 6.24 4.85
N ARG A 42 -38.51 6.20 3.72
CA ARG A 42 -38.02 6.71 2.42
C ARG A 42 -37.65 8.17 2.45
N GLU A 43 -38.38 8.99 3.20
CA GLU A 43 -38.06 10.41 3.40
C GLU A 43 -36.71 10.61 4.04
N ARG A 44 -36.38 9.80 5.05
CA ARG A 44 -35.05 9.83 5.68
C ARG A 44 -33.91 9.43 4.71
N LEU A 45 -34.14 8.43 3.86
CA LEU A 45 -33.17 8.02 2.83
C LEU A 45 -33.06 9.09 1.72
N ALA A 46 -34.17 9.74 1.35
CA ALA A 46 -34.16 10.85 0.39
C ALA A 46 -33.37 12.04 0.95
N ALA A 47 -33.61 12.43 2.20
CA ALA A 47 -32.85 13.50 2.87
C ALA A 47 -31.36 13.14 3.03
N LEU A 48 -31.06 11.89 3.36
CA LEU A 48 -29.67 11.41 3.49
C LEU A 48 -28.90 11.54 2.18
N LEU A 49 -29.50 11.22 1.04
CA LEU A 49 -28.81 11.17 -0.25
C LEU A 49 -28.96 12.42 -1.11
N TRP A 50 -30.01 13.21 -0.90
CA TRP A 50 -30.30 14.46 -1.64
C TRP A 50 -30.63 15.62 -0.70
N PRO A 51 -29.71 15.99 0.24
CA PRO A 51 -30.01 17.02 1.27
C PRO A 51 -30.30 18.40 0.66
N ASP A 52 -29.68 18.73 -0.48
CA ASP A 52 -29.82 20.04 -1.14
C ASP A 52 -31.04 20.14 -2.03
N SER A 53 -31.82 19.07 -2.17
CA SER A 53 -33.00 19.04 -3.02
C SER A 53 -34.25 19.35 -2.23
N HIS A 54 -35.23 20.05 -2.85
CA HIS A 54 -36.53 20.16 -2.25
C HIS A 54 -37.14 18.78 -2.00
N GLU A 55 -37.93 18.61 -0.95
CA GLU A 55 -38.42 17.31 -0.45
C GLU A 55 -39.07 16.44 -1.54
N ASP A 56 -39.96 17.03 -2.36
CA ASP A 56 -40.59 16.29 -3.46
C ASP A 56 -39.62 15.84 -4.54
N ALA A 57 -38.61 16.66 -4.86
CA ALA A 57 -37.56 16.32 -5.83
C ALA A 57 -36.65 15.22 -5.28
N ALA A 58 -36.31 15.27 -3.98
CA ALA A 58 -35.54 14.22 -3.31
C ALA A 58 -36.28 12.87 -3.30
N ARG A 59 -37.58 12.88 -2.98
CA ARG A 59 -38.48 11.71 -3.04
C ARG A 59 -38.58 11.15 -4.47
N GLN A 60 -38.66 12.00 -5.48
CA GLN A 60 -38.68 11.57 -6.88
C GLN A 60 -37.35 10.96 -7.29
N SER A 61 -36.21 11.55 -6.91
CA SER A 61 -34.88 11.03 -7.18
C SER A 61 -34.69 9.67 -6.53
N LEU A 62 -35.14 9.47 -5.29
CA LEU A 62 -35.08 8.16 -4.62
C LEU A 62 -35.94 7.13 -5.36
N ARG A 63 -37.15 7.47 -5.80
CA ARG A 63 -38.03 6.58 -6.59
C ARG A 63 -37.32 6.14 -7.89
N GLN A 64 -36.72 7.07 -8.61
CA GLN A 64 -35.95 6.77 -9.83
C GLN A 64 -34.75 5.86 -9.53
N CYS A 65 -34.02 6.13 -8.45
CA CYS A 65 -32.92 5.30 -8.01
C CYS A 65 -33.34 3.85 -7.69
N ILE A 66 -34.45 3.67 -6.97
CA ILE A 66 -35.03 2.36 -6.66
C ILE A 66 -35.52 1.66 -7.95
N SER A 67 -36.17 2.38 -8.86
CA SER A 67 -36.59 1.81 -10.14
C SER A 67 -35.42 1.32 -10.98
N MET A 68 -34.36 2.11 -11.04
CA MET A 68 -33.11 1.72 -11.73
C MET A 68 -32.48 0.48 -11.08
N LEU A 69 -32.38 0.45 -9.73
CA LEU A 69 -31.86 -0.71 -9.01
C LEU A 69 -32.67 -1.99 -9.28
N ARG A 70 -34.01 -1.88 -9.35
CA ARG A 70 -34.86 -3.02 -9.69
C ARG A 70 -34.73 -3.46 -11.13
N HIS A 71 -34.44 -2.54 -12.06
CA HIS A 71 -34.19 -2.87 -13.47
C HIS A 71 -32.82 -3.50 -13.67
N ASP A 72 -31.75 -2.86 -13.16
CA ASP A 72 -30.36 -3.27 -13.38
C ASP A 72 -29.96 -4.46 -12.50
N CYS A 73 -30.62 -4.58 -11.34
CA CYS A 73 -30.31 -5.56 -10.29
C CYS A 73 -31.61 -6.20 -9.77
N ALA A 74 -32.44 -6.79 -10.66
CA ALA A 74 -33.78 -7.31 -10.33
C ALA A 74 -33.84 -8.29 -9.15
N GLU A 75 -32.72 -8.94 -8.82
CA GLU A 75 -32.61 -9.89 -7.71
C GLU A 75 -32.03 -9.26 -6.42
N LEU A 76 -31.82 -7.94 -6.38
CA LEU A 76 -31.55 -7.31 -5.10
C LEU A 76 -32.83 -7.43 -4.24
N PRO A 77 -32.74 -8.08 -3.07
CA PRO A 77 -33.91 -8.36 -2.23
C PRO A 77 -34.30 -7.10 -1.45
N LEU A 78 -34.70 -6.08 -2.21
CA LEU A 78 -35.21 -4.82 -1.66
C LEU A 78 -36.63 -5.06 -1.13
N SER A 79 -36.77 -5.16 0.17
CA SER A 79 -38.05 -5.05 0.85
C SER A 79 -38.51 -3.59 0.79
N ALA A 80 -39.53 -3.33 0.01
CA ALA A 80 -40.00 -2.00 -0.25
C ALA A 80 -41.53 -1.95 -0.14
N ASP A 81 -42.02 -1.33 0.91
CA ASP A 81 -43.38 -0.93 1.10
C ASP A 81 -43.56 0.55 0.66
N HIS A 82 -44.78 1.08 0.74
CA HIS A 82 -45.13 2.44 0.28
C HIS A 82 -44.16 3.48 0.89
N ASP A 83 -43.88 3.40 2.19
CA ASP A 83 -43.10 4.38 2.94
C ASP A 83 -41.74 3.83 3.49
N LEU A 84 -41.49 2.56 3.36
CA LEU A 84 -40.32 1.89 3.93
C LEU A 84 -39.43 1.25 2.86
N LEU A 85 -38.13 1.16 3.15
CA LEU A 85 -37.15 0.50 2.30
C LEU A 85 -36.09 -0.17 3.17
N GLY A 86 -35.71 -1.40 2.84
CA GLY A 86 -34.68 -2.15 3.55
C GLY A 86 -34.21 -3.37 2.76
N PHE A 87 -33.30 -4.11 3.35
CA PHE A 87 -32.96 -5.48 2.93
C PHE A 87 -33.48 -6.49 3.96
N ASP A 88 -34.02 -7.60 3.49
CA ASP A 88 -34.41 -8.71 4.36
C ASP A 88 -33.16 -9.34 4.99
N ILE A 89 -33.31 -9.85 6.22
CA ILE A 89 -32.23 -10.51 6.95
C ILE A 89 -31.73 -11.71 6.12
N GLY A 90 -30.41 -11.81 5.95
CA GLY A 90 -29.79 -12.91 5.23
C GLY A 90 -29.97 -12.89 3.72
N ALA A 91 -30.64 -11.89 3.16
CA ALA A 91 -30.87 -11.79 1.72
C ALA A 91 -29.65 -11.28 0.93
N VAL A 92 -28.71 -10.62 1.61
CA VAL A 92 -27.45 -10.09 1.06
C VAL A 92 -26.30 -10.47 1.98
N THR A 93 -25.21 -10.96 1.42
CA THR A 93 -23.96 -11.17 2.17
C THR A 93 -23.00 -9.99 1.94
N THR A 94 -22.34 -9.54 2.99
CA THR A 94 -21.34 -8.46 2.89
C THR A 94 -20.02 -8.91 3.52
N ASP A 95 -18.90 -8.47 2.96
CA ASP A 95 -17.58 -8.64 3.55
C ASP A 95 -17.46 -7.95 4.92
N VAL A 96 -18.26 -6.93 5.20
CA VAL A 96 -18.31 -6.27 6.51
C VAL A 96 -18.88 -7.19 7.59
N VAL A 97 -19.93 -7.95 7.29
CA VAL A 97 -20.52 -8.93 8.23
C VAL A 97 -19.53 -10.05 8.46
N GLU A 98 -18.99 -10.65 7.38
CA GLU A 98 -17.96 -11.70 7.48
C GLU A 98 -16.73 -11.22 8.29
N PHE A 99 -16.31 -9.97 8.09
CA PHE A 99 -15.19 -9.37 8.83
C PHE A 99 -15.51 -9.24 10.33
N LYS A 100 -16.70 -8.73 10.70
CA LYS A 100 -17.11 -8.61 12.08
C LYS A 100 -17.21 -9.98 12.77
N ASP A 101 -17.75 -10.98 12.08
CA ASP A 101 -17.85 -12.34 12.56
C ASP A 101 -16.45 -12.96 12.80
N ALA A 102 -15.54 -12.75 11.84
CA ALA A 102 -14.16 -13.22 11.96
C ALA A 102 -13.38 -12.56 13.11
N VAL A 103 -13.66 -11.28 13.41
CA VAL A 103 -13.03 -10.58 14.54
C VAL A 103 -13.64 -10.97 15.88
N SER A 104 -14.90 -11.38 15.91
CA SER A 104 -15.59 -11.75 17.18
C SER A 104 -15.06 -13.05 17.81
N ASP A 105 -14.46 -13.93 17.00
CA ASP A 105 -13.75 -15.13 17.47
C ASP A 105 -12.27 -15.04 17.05
N PRO A 106 -11.38 -14.49 17.91
CA PRO A 106 -10.02 -14.09 17.55
C PRO A 106 -9.03 -15.26 17.47
N SER A 107 -9.40 -16.37 16.86
CA SER A 107 -8.45 -17.41 16.46
C SER A 107 -7.51 -16.90 15.36
N ILE A 108 -6.29 -17.43 15.26
CA ILE A 108 -5.33 -17.04 14.20
C ILE A 108 -5.96 -17.19 12.80
N ALA A 109 -6.72 -18.25 12.57
CA ALA A 109 -7.38 -18.50 11.29
C ALA A 109 -8.41 -17.40 10.97
N ASN A 110 -9.24 -17.04 11.94
CA ASN A 110 -10.26 -16.01 11.80
C ASN A 110 -9.64 -14.61 11.66
N LEU A 111 -8.58 -14.31 12.41
CA LEU A 111 -7.86 -13.05 12.27
C LEU A 111 -7.16 -12.91 10.91
N LYS A 112 -6.59 -14.01 10.38
CA LYS A 112 -6.09 -14.04 8.99
C LYS A 112 -7.22 -13.79 7.99
N ARG A 113 -8.38 -14.42 8.18
CA ARG A 113 -9.56 -14.19 7.37
C ARG A 113 -10.03 -12.74 7.43
N ALA A 114 -10.07 -12.14 8.63
CA ALA A 114 -10.39 -10.72 8.80
C ALA A 114 -9.39 -9.83 8.03
N ALA A 115 -8.11 -10.17 8.05
CA ALA A 115 -7.09 -9.45 7.29
C ALA A 115 -7.27 -9.57 5.77
N GLU A 116 -7.71 -10.71 5.25
CA GLU A 116 -8.03 -10.88 3.83
C GLU A 116 -9.27 -10.07 3.40
N LEU A 117 -10.27 -9.97 4.28
CA LEU A 117 -11.51 -9.25 4.01
C LEU A 117 -11.32 -7.72 4.02
N TYR A 118 -10.50 -7.20 4.95
CA TYR A 118 -10.25 -5.75 5.05
C TYR A 118 -9.23 -5.30 4.01
N ARG A 119 -9.67 -5.03 2.78
CA ARG A 119 -8.79 -4.66 1.64
C ARG A 119 -8.45 -3.18 1.58
N GLY A 120 -9.24 -2.34 2.24
CA GLY A 120 -9.07 -0.89 2.26
C GLY A 120 -10.16 -0.22 3.07
N PRO A 121 -10.20 1.13 3.10
CA PRO A 121 -11.25 1.88 3.78
C PRO A 121 -12.64 1.51 3.25
N PHE A 122 -13.62 1.46 4.14
CA PHE A 122 -15.01 1.20 3.78
C PHE A 122 -15.48 2.15 2.66
N LEU A 123 -16.02 1.59 1.56
CA LEU A 123 -16.44 2.30 0.35
C LEU A 123 -15.37 3.26 -0.19
N GLU A 124 -14.16 2.77 -0.37
CA GLU A 124 -13.05 3.55 -0.89
C GLU A 124 -13.38 4.17 -2.25
N GLY A 125 -13.12 5.48 -2.38
CA GLY A 125 -13.39 6.23 -3.61
C GLY A 125 -14.87 6.50 -3.92
N LEU A 126 -15.81 6.10 -3.04
CA LEU A 126 -17.21 6.47 -3.20
C LEU A 126 -17.40 7.92 -2.76
N ASN A 127 -17.94 8.74 -3.66
CA ASN A 127 -18.42 10.09 -3.43
C ASN A 127 -19.88 10.18 -3.89
N ALA A 128 -20.80 10.25 -2.94
CA ALA A 128 -22.24 10.36 -3.22
C ALA A 128 -22.69 11.81 -3.44
N ARG A 129 -21.81 12.80 -3.23
CA ARG A 129 -22.14 14.23 -3.24
C ARG A 129 -23.32 14.54 -2.30
N SER A 130 -23.15 14.16 -1.05
CA SER A 130 -24.14 14.39 0.02
C SER A 130 -23.41 14.48 1.35
N ASP A 131 -23.42 15.64 1.99
CA ASP A 131 -22.71 15.89 3.24
C ASP A 131 -23.20 14.98 4.37
N LEU A 132 -24.51 14.73 4.46
CA LEU A 132 -25.06 13.83 5.47
C LEU A 132 -24.63 12.38 5.28
N PHE A 133 -24.54 11.91 4.03
CA PHE A 133 -24.02 10.58 3.74
C PHE A 133 -22.53 10.50 4.00
N ASP A 134 -21.78 11.53 3.64
CA ASP A 134 -20.32 11.58 3.83
C ASP A 134 -19.95 11.62 5.33
N GLU A 135 -20.77 12.29 6.16
CA GLU A 135 -20.62 12.25 7.63
C GLU A 135 -20.85 10.83 8.18
N TRP A 136 -21.94 10.16 7.78
CA TRP A 136 -22.20 8.77 8.13
C TRP A 136 -21.07 7.84 7.66
N LEU A 137 -20.60 8.02 6.42
CA LEU A 137 -19.53 7.24 5.82
C LEU A 137 -18.20 7.39 6.59
N LEU A 138 -17.89 8.61 7.02
CA LEU A 138 -16.71 8.90 7.84
C LEU A 138 -16.79 8.19 9.20
N GLY A 139 -17.96 8.19 9.83
CA GLY A 139 -18.21 7.49 11.08
C GLY A 139 -17.97 5.97 10.94
N GLU A 140 -18.54 5.35 9.89
CA GLU A 140 -18.36 3.93 9.63
C GLU A 140 -16.92 3.56 9.25
N ARG A 141 -16.24 4.40 8.46
CA ARG A 141 -14.81 4.24 8.15
C ARG A 141 -13.95 4.25 9.40
N THR A 142 -14.19 5.21 10.28
CA THR A 142 -13.44 5.34 11.54
C THR A 142 -13.65 4.12 12.43
N ARG A 143 -14.91 3.68 12.57
CA ARG A 143 -15.26 2.51 13.38
C ARG A 143 -14.63 1.21 12.84
N LEU A 144 -14.78 0.95 11.55
CA LEU A 144 -14.25 -0.27 10.92
C LEU A 144 -12.72 -0.28 10.90
N ARG A 145 -12.09 0.88 10.69
CA ARG A 145 -10.63 1.03 10.78
C ARG A 145 -10.13 0.71 12.19
N ALA A 146 -10.78 1.21 13.23
CA ALA A 146 -10.39 0.91 14.61
C ALA A 146 -10.47 -0.59 14.93
N VAL A 147 -11.56 -1.26 14.49
CA VAL A 147 -11.73 -2.70 14.65
C VAL A 147 -10.64 -3.47 13.88
N ALA A 148 -10.34 -3.08 12.63
CA ALA A 148 -9.31 -3.71 11.82
C ALA A 148 -7.92 -3.56 12.45
N THR A 149 -7.58 -2.35 12.91
CA THR A 149 -6.30 -2.08 13.56
C THR A 149 -6.13 -2.95 14.80
N SER A 150 -7.14 -3.04 15.68
CA SER A 150 -7.11 -3.87 16.87
C SER A 150 -6.93 -5.36 16.54
N ALA A 151 -7.68 -5.89 15.57
CA ALA A 151 -7.57 -7.27 15.12
C ALA A 151 -6.19 -7.58 14.54
N PHE A 152 -5.62 -6.66 13.75
CA PHE A 152 -4.31 -6.81 13.14
C PHE A 152 -3.17 -6.74 14.16
N HIS A 153 -3.28 -5.92 15.19
CA HIS A 153 -2.33 -5.95 16.32
C HIS A 153 -2.35 -7.29 17.04
N THR A 154 -3.55 -7.85 17.29
CA THR A 154 -3.67 -9.17 17.88
C THR A 154 -3.03 -10.24 16.99
N LEU A 155 -3.35 -10.24 15.70
CA LEU A 155 -2.75 -11.17 14.75
C LEU A 155 -1.23 -11.01 14.65
N LEU A 156 -0.71 -9.78 14.66
CA LEU A 156 0.73 -9.52 14.61
C LEU A 156 1.46 -10.17 15.79
N ARG A 157 0.91 -10.04 17.00
CA ARG A 157 1.46 -10.68 18.19
C ARG A 157 1.43 -12.21 18.11
N GLU A 158 0.32 -12.79 17.65
CA GLU A 158 0.21 -14.23 17.46
C GLU A 158 1.20 -14.77 16.42
N LEU A 159 1.36 -14.08 15.28
CA LEU A 159 2.32 -14.43 14.25
C LEU A 159 3.77 -14.37 14.75
N GLN A 160 4.09 -13.38 15.61
CA GLN A 160 5.40 -13.30 16.26
C GLN A 160 5.63 -14.48 17.22
N LEU A 161 4.63 -14.85 18.02
CA LEU A 161 4.71 -15.96 18.98
C LEU A 161 4.96 -17.31 18.28
N ILE A 162 4.29 -17.56 17.13
CA ILE A 162 4.47 -18.81 16.38
C ILE A 162 5.68 -18.76 15.40
N GLY A 163 6.40 -17.65 15.36
CA GLY A 163 7.59 -17.49 14.50
C GLY A 163 7.28 -17.32 13.02
N ALA A 164 6.07 -16.97 12.63
CA ALA A 164 5.64 -16.72 11.23
C ALA A 164 6.11 -15.33 10.76
N ARG A 165 7.45 -15.16 10.64
CA ARG A 165 8.10 -13.86 10.46
C ARG A 165 7.69 -13.13 9.18
N GLU A 166 7.58 -13.83 8.06
CA GLU A 166 7.21 -13.21 6.77
C GLU A 166 5.80 -12.65 6.79
N GLU A 167 4.85 -13.42 7.34
CA GLU A 167 3.46 -12.97 7.50
C GLU A 167 3.37 -11.81 8.51
N ALA A 168 4.14 -11.85 9.59
CA ALA A 168 4.20 -10.76 10.56
C ALA A 168 4.74 -9.46 9.95
N ILE A 169 5.78 -9.52 9.13
CA ILE A 169 6.32 -8.36 8.39
C ILE A 169 5.27 -7.80 7.42
N ALA A 170 4.63 -8.66 6.63
CA ALA A 170 3.61 -8.22 5.68
C ALA A 170 2.43 -7.52 6.38
N LEU A 171 1.99 -8.07 7.53
CA LEU A 171 0.91 -7.50 8.33
C LEU A 171 1.30 -6.17 8.98
N ALA A 172 2.51 -6.09 9.55
CA ALA A 172 3.04 -4.87 10.15
C ALA A 172 3.15 -3.72 9.12
N LEU A 173 3.60 -4.01 7.90
CA LEU A 173 3.62 -3.03 6.80
C LEU A 173 2.20 -2.55 6.44
N ARG A 174 1.20 -3.44 6.49
CA ARG A 174 -0.21 -3.05 6.28
C ARG A 174 -0.74 -2.16 7.41
N LEU A 175 -0.41 -2.46 8.67
CA LEU A 175 -0.77 -1.61 9.81
C LEU A 175 -0.21 -0.21 9.63
N LEU A 176 1.06 -0.07 9.26
CA LEU A 176 1.68 1.24 9.00
C LEU A 176 1.14 1.95 7.75
N ALA A 177 0.53 1.22 6.80
CA ALA A 177 -0.18 1.83 5.68
C ALA A 177 -1.57 2.36 6.09
N ILE A 178 -2.21 1.75 7.10
CA ILE A 178 -3.48 2.22 7.68
C ILE A 178 -3.25 3.44 8.58
N ASP A 179 -2.21 3.39 9.40
CA ASP A 179 -1.82 4.46 10.31
C ASP A 179 -0.28 4.47 10.48
N PRO A 180 0.39 5.47 9.90
CA PRO A 180 1.85 5.57 9.95
C PRO A 180 2.43 5.95 11.32
N LEU A 181 1.58 6.36 12.27
CA LEU A 181 2.01 6.85 13.60
C LEU A 181 2.10 5.76 14.67
N GLN A 182 2.02 4.48 14.27
CA GLN A 182 2.04 3.33 15.18
C GLN A 182 3.47 2.91 15.50
N GLU A 183 4.11 3.59 16.43
CA GLU A 183 5.50 3.36 16.83
C GLU A 183 5.78 1.93 17.32
N GLU A 184 4.80 1.29 18.01
CA GLU A 184 4.91 -0.11 18.43
C GLU A 184 5.07 -1.07 17.24
N VAL A 185 4.42 -0.75 16.11
CA VAL A 185 4.53 -1.55 14.87
C VAL A 185 5.88 -1.34 14.21
N ASP A 186 6.42 -0.11 14.23
CA ASP A 186 7.77 0.17 13.78
C ASP A 186 8.80 -0.63 14.59
N CYS A 187 8.66 -0.67 15.91
CA CYS A 187 9.48 -1.49 16.80
C CYS A 187 9.39 -2.98 16.47
N ALA A 188 8.17 -3.50 16.26
CA ALA A 188 7.96 -4.88 15.87
C ALA A 188 8.66 -5.22 14.55
N LEU A 189 8.57 -4.36 13.55
CA LEU A 189 9.28 -4.52 12.28
C LEU A 189 10.80 -4.49 12.45
N MET A 190 11.31 -3.58 13.26
CA MET A 190 12.75 -3.52 13.55
C MET A 190 13.26 -4.83 14.16
N ARG A 191 12.52 -5.42 15.10
CA ARG A 191 12.84 -6.73 15.70
C ARG A 191 12.79 -7.84 14.67
N LEU A 192 11.70 -7.94 13.89
CA LEU A 192 11.52 -8.96 12.86
C LEU A 192 12.63 -8.92 11.79
N TYR A 193 13.00 -7.73 11.31
CA TYR A 193 14.11 -7.57 10.37
C TYR A 193 15.46 -7.97 11.01
N SER A 194 15.68 -7.61 12.27
CA SER A 194 16.89 -8.00 12.99
C SER A 194 17.02 -9.52 13.16
N GLU A 195 15.93 -10.21 13.50
CA GLU A 195 15.87 -11.66 13.61
C GLU A 195 16.13 -12.40 12.29
N GLN A 196 15.86 -11.75 11.16
CA GLN A 196 16.20 -12.25 9.83
C GLN A 196 17.62 -11.87 9.39
N GLY A 197 18.42 -11.23 10.26
CA GLY A 197 19.76 -10.74 9.92
C GLY A 197 19.75 -9.48 9.03
N GLN A 198 18.59 -8.91 8.77
CA GLN A 198 18.38 -7.73 7.91
C GLN A 198 18.57 -6.42 8.70
N THR A 199 19.65 -6.28 9.42
CA THR A 199 19.93 -5.14 10.30
C THR A 199 19.82 -3.80 9.59
N ALA A 200 20.18 -3.73 8.31
CA ALA A 200 20.05 -2.50 7.52
C ALA A 200 18.58 -2.06 7.35
N LEU A 201 17.66 -2.99 7.17
CA LEU A 201 16.22 -2.69 7.10
C LEU A 201 15.68 -2.24 8.45
N ALA A 202 16.08 -2.90 9.54
CA ALA A 202 15.70 -2.49 10.89
C ALA A 202 16.12 -1.04 11.20
N LEU A 203 17.35 -0.66 10.85
CA LEU A 203 17.85 0.71 11.05
C LEU A 203 17.11 1.74 10.18
N ARG A 204 16.74 1.38 8.94
CA ARG A 204 15.91 2.25 8.08
C ARG A 204 14.52 2.44 8.63
N GLN A 205 13.92 1.38 9.18
CA GLN A 205 12.59 1.48 9.79
C GLN A 205 12.58 2.49 10.93
N TYR A 206 13.61 2.49 11.78
CA TYR A 206 13.78 3.53 12.80
C TYR A 206 13.81 4.95 12.19
N LYS A 207 14.63 5.16 11.14
CA LYS A 207 14.74 6.49 10.52
C LYS A 207 13.45 6.95 9.87
N ARG A 208 12.66 6.03 9.30
CA ARG A 208 11.32 6.31 8.81
C ARG A 208 10.38 6.73 9.94
N CYS A 209 10.34 5.96 11.03
CA CYS A 209 9.56 6.26 12.23
C CYS A 209 9.90 7.64 12.79
N GLU A 210 11.21 7.92 13.03
CA GLU A 210 11.70 9.20 13.51
C GLU A 210 11.24 10.37 12.61
N ALA A 211 11.35 10.22 11.28
CA ALA A 211 10.98 11.26 10.33
C ALA A 211 9.46 11.53 10.35
N ILE A 212 8.64 10.49 10.43
CA ILE A 212 7.18 10.61 10.46
C ILE A 212 6.72 11.25 11.77
N LEU A 213 7.21 10.79 12.93
CA LEU A 213 6.87 11.34 14.23
C LEU A 213 7.26 12.82 14.36
N ARG A 214 8.44 13.18 13.84
CA ARG A 214 8.89 14.58 13.82
C ARG A 214 8.02 15.44 12.92
N LYS A 215 7.64 14.94 11.73
CA LYS A 215 6.85 15.69 10.76
C LYS A 215 5.41 15.90 11.22
N GLU A 216 4.74 14.87 11.72
CA GLU A 216 3.30 14.90 12.01
C GLU A 216 2.98 15.34 13.44
N LEU A 217 3.83 15.01 14.41
CA LEU A 217 3.60 15.27 15.84
C LEU A 217 4.66 16.18 16.48
N ASN A 218 5.76 16.46 15.78
CA ASN A 218 6.92 17.19 16.30
C ASN A 218 7.51 16.57 17.59
N VAL A 219 7.51 15.23 17.66
CA VAL A 219 8.09 14.45 18.76
C VAL A 219 9.21 13.53 18.27
N GLU A 220 10.07 13.11 19.20
CA GLU A 220 11.04 12.05 18.94
C GLU A 220 10.46 10.67 19.28
N PRO A 221 11.01 9.58 18.71
CA PRO A 221 10.65 8.22 19.08
C PRO A 221 10.81 8.00 20.58
N ASP A 222 10.04 7.09 21.15
CA ASP A 222 10.09 6.77 22.58
C ASP A 222 11.43 6.14 23.00
N GLN A 223 11.60 5.93 24.30
CA GLN A 223 12.85 5.41 24.86
C GLN A 223 13.11 3.97 24.41
N GLU A 224 12.07 3.15 24.25
CA GLU A 224 12.20 1.73 23.85
C GLU A 224 12.69 1.64 22.39
N THR A 225 12.07 2.39 21.49
CA THR A 225 12.43 2.45 20.07
C THR A 225 13.86 2.95 19.88
N ARG A 226 14.25 3.99 20.62
CA ARG A 226 15.64 4.51 20.61
C ARG A 226 16.64 3.50 21.16
N ALA A 227 16.28 2.80 22.24
CA ALA A 227 17.15 1.77 22.84
C ALA A 227 17.36 0.60 21.86
N LEU A 228 16.31 0.14 21.19
CA LEU A 228 16.40 -0.89 20.16
C LEU A 228 17.31 -0.46 19.00
N TYR A 229 17.19 0.77 18.52
CA TYR A 229 18.05 1.32 17.48
C TYR A 229 19.52 1.32 17.91
N GLN A 230 19.83 1.76 19.13
CA GLN A 230 21.19 1.75 19.67
C GLN A 230 21.76 0.32 19.82
N GLN A 231 20.92 -0.62 20.20
CA GLN A 231 21.31 -2.04 20.26
C GLN A 231 21.67 -2.57 18.87
N LEU A 232 20.87 -2.30 17.86
CA LEU A 232 21.11 -2.71 16.48
C LEU A 232 22.39 -2.11 15.90
N LEU A 233 22.69 -0.85 16.22
CA LEU A 233 23.96 -0.21 15.83
C LEU A 233 25.18 -0.90 16.46
N ARG A 234 25.09 -1.26 17.75
CA ARG A 234 26.18 -2.00 18.43
C ARG A 234 26.39 -3.38 17.83
N HIS A 235 25.34 -4.14 17.55
CA HIS A 235 25.43 -5.43 16.87
C HIS A 235 26.08 -5.31 15.49
N ARG A 236 25.71 -4.31 14.72
CA ARG A 236 26.33 -4.05 13.41
C ARG A 236 27.82 -3.74 13.53
N SER A 237 28.24 -3.00 14.56
CA SER A 237 29.65 -2.66 14.80
C SER A 237 30.47 -3.86 15.23
N GLN A 238 29.89 -4.78 16.02
CA GLN A 238 30.57 -6.00 16.50
C GLN A 238 30.73 -7.05 15.40
N HIS A 239 29.89 -7.10 14.39
CA HIS A 239 29.99 -7.99 13.22
C HIS A 239 30.82 -7.38 12.07
N ARG A 240 31.28 -6.15 12.22
CA ARG A 240 32.26 -5.57 11.32
C ARG A 240 33.65 -6.12 11.74
N VAL A 241 34.07 -7.24 11.14
CA VAL A 241 35.45 -7.75 11.27
C VAL A 241 36.38 -6.57 10.98
N PRO A 242 37.30 -6.21 11.92
CA PRO A 242 38.34 -5.22 11.62
C PRO A 242 39.12 -5.72 10.43
N PRO A 243 39.63 -4.84 9.57
CA PRO A 243 40.60 -5.27 8.55
C PRO A 243 41.87 -5.70 9.28
N GLY A 244 41.93 -6.98 9.67
CA GLY A 244 43.13 -7.62 10.16
C GLY A 244 44.04 -7.91 8.99
N ASP A 245 45.33 -7.63 9.14
CA ASP A 245 46.40 -7.99 8.23
C ASP A 245 46.25 -9.43 7.74
N VAL A 246 45.82 -9.62 6.52
CA VAL A 246 45.86 -10.91 5.84
C VAL A 246 47.13 -10.95 5.04
N ALA A 247 48.15 -11.58 5.64
CA ALA A 247 49.30 -12.05 4.92
C ALA A 247 48.85 -12.98 3.78
N ALA A 248 49.46 -12.79 2.63
CA ALA A 248 49.16 -13.45 1.37
C ALA A 248 49.08 -14.99 1.47
N ALA A 249 47.88 -15.53 1.15
CA ALA A 249 47.72 -16.90 0.68
C ALA A 249 46.97 -16.84 -0.65
N GLU A 250 47.49 -17.52 -1.66
CA GLU A 250 46.98 -17.53 -3.05
C GLU A 250 45.53 -18.02 -3.15
N PRO A 251 44.71 -17.49 -4.07
CA PRO A 251 43.28 -17.67 -4.04
C PRO A 251 42.82 -18.90 -4.82
N ALA A 252 42.16 -19.82 -4.12
CA ALA A 252 41.15 -20.64 -4.76
C ALA A 252 39.94 -19.71 -5.13
N ALA A 253 39.38 -19.86 -6.33
CA ALA A 253 38.44 -18.97 -6.97
C ALA A 253 37.25 -18.58 -6.05
N SER A 254 37.29 -17.38 -5.49
CA SER A 254 36.20 -16.75 -4.71
C SER A 254 35.13 -16.19 -5.66
N PRO A 255 33.84 -16.19 -5.28
CA PRO A 255 32.81 -15.54 -6.08
C PRO A 255 33.12 -14.04 -6.21
N ARG A 256 33.15 -13.54 -7.45
CA ARG A 256 33.39 -12.12 -7.76
C ARG A 256 32.43 -11.25 -6.97
N GLN A 257 32.90 -10.54 -5.96
CA GLN A 257 32.14 -9.48 -5.33
C GLN A 257 31.88 -8.38 -6.36
N LEU A 258 30.66 -8.31 -6.84
CA LEU A 258 30.22 -7.22 -7.70
C LEU A 258 30.32 -5.90 -6.92
N LYS A 259 30.99 -4.91 -7.50
CA LYS A 259 31.02 -3.55 -6.97
C LYS A 259 30.22 -2.66 -7.89
N GLN A 260 29.25 -1.92 -7.34
CA GLN A 260 28.59 -0.87 -8.11
C GLN A 260 29.32 0.46 -7.92
N ASN A 261 29.40 1.22 -8.99
CA ASN A 261 29.94 2.58 -9.00
C ASN A 261 28.78 3.58 -9.06
N VAL A 262 28.47 4.22 -7.93
CA VAL A 262 27.37 5.18 -7.81
C VAL A 262 27.91 6.58 -8.11
N ARG A 263 27.21 7.33 -8.98
CA ARG A 263 27.51 8.71 -9.38
C ARG A 263 26.23 9.53 -9.40
N THR A 264 26.38 10.83 -9.54
CA THR A 264 25.24 11.77 -9.71
C THR A 264 25.44 12.63 -10.94
N CYS A 265 24.36 12.98 -11.60
CA CYS A 265 24.29 14.00 -12.66
C CYS A 265 23.17 15.00 -12.35
N THR A 266 23.17 16.14 -13.01
CA THR A 266 22.17 17.17 -12.78
C THR A 266 21.36 17.38 -14.04
N ALA A 267 20.04 17.23 -13.95
CA ALA A 267 19.11 17.49 -15.03
C ALA A 267 19.02 19.00 -15.33
N ARG A 268 18.49 19.37 -16.49
CA ARG A 268 18.42 20.79 -16.95
C ARG A 268 17.61 21.68 -16.01
N ASP A 269 16.68 21.11 -15.25
CA ASP A 269 15.86 21.81 -14.25
C ASP A 269 16.50 21.85 -12.85
N GLY A 270 17.78 21.42 -12.73
CA GLY A 270 18.56 21.48 -11.50
C GLY A 270 18.41 20.25 -10.59
N VAL A 271 17.54 19.31 -10.92
CA VAL A 271 17.33 18.08 -10.12
C VAL A 271 18.55 17.16 -10.26
N ARG A 272 19.09 16.69 -9.11
CA ARG A 272 20.19 15.72 -9.11
C ARG A 272 19.62 14.31 -9.22
N ILE A 273 20.14 13.56 -10.19
CA ILE A 273 19.78 12.18 -10.47
C ILE A 273 20.97 11.28 -10.13
N ALA A 274 20.74 10.29 -9.27
CA ALA A 274 21.72 9.27 -8.91
C ALA A 274 21.67 8.11 -9.90
N TYR A 275 22.82 7.65 -10.38
CA TYR A 275 22.93 6.49 -11.25
C TYR A 275 24.11 5.60 -10.85
N ALA A 276 24.04 4.33 -11.21
CA ALA A 276 25.08 3.35 -10.87
C ALA A 276 25.39 2.43 -12.04
N SER A 277 26.65 2.09 -12.20
CA SER A 277 27.12 1.08 -13.16
C SER A 277 27.71 -0.14 -12.45
N VAL A 278 27.45 -1.33 -13.00
CA VAL A 278 27.93 -2.63 -12.51
C VAL A 278 28.39 -3.48 -13.68
N GLY A 279 29.49 -4.22 -13.52
CA GLY A 279 30.04 -5.09 -14.55
C GLY A 279 30.93 -4.38 -15.56
N ALA A 280 31.27 -5.08 -16.63
CA ALA A 280 32.07 -4.58 -17.75
C ALA A 280 31.60 -5.24 -19.04
N GLY A 281 31.63 -4.48 -20.16
CA GLY A 281 31.18 -4.93 -21.46
C GLY A 281 30.28 -3.90 -22.17
N PRO A 282 29.52 -4.30 -23.19
CA PRO A 282 28.56 -3.42 -23.86
C PRO A 282 27.57 -2.78 -22.87
N PRO A 283 27.15 -1.53 -23.07
CA PRO A 283 26.23 -0.87 -22.18
C PRO A 283 24.84 -1.51 -22.25
N LEU A 284 24.19 -1.69 -21.09
CA LEU A 284 22.79 -2.07 -20.94
C LEU A 284 22.15 -1.13 -19.93
N VAL A 285 21.20 -0.32 -20.34
CA VAL A 285 20.54 0.66 -19.48
C VAL A 285 19.18 0.14 -19.01
N LYS A 286 18.93 0.18 -17.70
CA LYS A 286 17.59 -0.06 -17.12
C LYS A 286 16.92 1.29 -16.91
N ALA A 287 15.82 1.53 -17.62
CA ALA A 287 14.95 2.65 -17.31
C ALA A 287 14.44 2.54 -15.88
N ALA A 288 14.42 3.65 -15.16
CA ALA A 288 13.92 3.69 -13.81
C ALA A 288 12.42 3.29 -13.78
N ASN A 289 12.00 2.75 -12.69
CA ASN A 289 10.60 2.48 -12.38
C ASN A 289 10.34 2.99 -10.95
N TRP A 290 9.11 3.37 -10.65
CA TRP A 290 8.73 3.83 -9.33
C TRP A 290 9.22 2.88 -8.23
N LEU A 291 9.66 3.42 -7.08
CA LEU A 291 10.29 2.68 -5.96
C LEU A 291 11.68 2.10 -6.25
N ASN A 292 12.47 2.72 -7.10
CA ASN A 292 13.89 2.39 -7.24
C ASN A 292 14.70 2.92 -6.07
N HIS A 293 15.75 2.14 -5.72
CA HIS A 293 16.81 2.60 -4.85
C HIS A 293 18.09 1.85 -5.18
N LEU A 294 19.08 2.53 -5.76
CA LEU A 294 20.29 1.92 -6.30
C LEU A 294 21.04 1.02 -5.31
N GLU A 295 21.23 1.49 -4.08
CA GLU A 295 21.91 0.70 -3.04
C GLU A 295 21.04 -0.42 -2.50
N PHE A 296 19.73 -0.15 -2.35
CA PHE A 296 18.80 -1.13 -1.82
C PHE A 296 18.60 -2.29 -2.79
N ASP A 297 18.36 -1.98 -4.07
CA ASP A 297 18.19 -3.00 -5.10
C ASP A 297 19.48 -3.85 -5.24
N PHE A 298 20.63 -3.22 -5.10
CA PHE A 298 21.92 -3.91 -5.18
C PHE A 298 22.13 -4.90 -4.03
N ALA A 299 21.65 -4.61 -2.84
CA ALA A 299 21.73 -5.45 -1.65
C ALA A 299 20.51 -6.39 -1.48
N SER A 300 19.47 -6.22 -2.28
CA SER A 300 18.22 -6.95 -2.15
C SER A 300 18.33 -8.37 -2.73
N PRO A 301 17.95 -9.41 -1.99
CA PRO A 301 17.89 -10.79 -2.51
C PRO A 301 16.99 -10.93 -3.73
N VAL A 302 15.97 -10.05 -3.86
CA VAL A 302 15.03 -10.02 -4.98
C VAL A 302 15.68 -9.52 -6.26
N TRP A 303 16.57 -8.51 -6.17
CA TRP A 303 17.17 -7.86 -7.33
C TRP A 303 18.61 -8.27 -7.60
N GLN A 304 19.33 -8.74 -6.58
CA GLN A 304 20.76 -9.06 -6.67
C GLN A 304 21.06 -10.06 -7.79
N HIS A 305 20.31 -11.15 -7.89
CA HIS A 305 20.52 -12.17 -8.92
C HIS A 305 20.28 -11.64 -10.35
N TRP A 306 19.33 -10.66 -10.53
CA TRP A 306 19.13 -9.98 -11.79
C TRP A 306 20.29 -9.06 -12.13
N ILE A 307 20.77 -8.30 -11.14
CA ILE A 307 21.93 -7.42 -11.31
C ILE A 307 23.16 -8.23 -11.65
N GLU A 308 23.40 -9.34 -10.96
CA GLU A 308 24.50 -10.26 -11.24
C GLU A 308 24.42 -10.86 -12.66
N ALA A 309 23.25 -11.33 -13.05
CA ALA A 309 23.04 -11.91 -14.38
C ALA A 309 23.23 -10.90 -15.50
N LEU A 310 22.66 -9.70 -15.36
CA LEU A 310 22.72 -8.64 -16.38
C LEU A 310 24.09 -7.96 -16.47
N SER A 311 24.85 -7.91 -15.37
CA SER A 311 26.18 -7.31 -15.33
C SER A 311 27.32 -8.29 -15.65
N ARG A 312 27.04 -9.56 -15.88
CA ARG A 312 28.06 -10.58 -16.17
C ARG A 312 28.85 -10.26 -17.43
N ASP A 313 28.13 -9.88 -18.49
CA ASP A 313 28.68 -9.63 -19.81
C ASP A 313 28.41 -8.20 -20.31
N ASN A 314 27.84 -7.36 -19.45
CA ASN A 314 27.46 -5.98 -19.78
C ASN A 314 27.94 -4.99 -18.71
N THR A 315 28.12 -3.74 -19.11
CA THR A 315 28.10 -2.59 -18.20
C THR A 315 26.64 -2.23 -17.95
N PHE A 316 26.07 -2.75 -16.85
CA PHE A 316 24.68 -2.56 -16.50
C PHE A 316 24.49 -1.23 -15.77
N LEU A 317 23.79 -0.27 -16.40
CA LEU A 317 23.51 1.07 -15.88
C LEU A 317 22.09 1.14 -15.35
N ARG A 318 21.92 1.66 -14.13
CA ARG A 318 20.65 1.90 -13.46
C ARG A 318 20.65 3.29 -12.85
N TYR A 319 19.49 3.89 -12.68
CA TYR A 319 19.36 5.18 -11.98
C TYR A 319 18.11 5.20 -11.11
N ASP A 320 18.09 6.06 -10.11
CA ASP A 320 16.92 6.35 -9.30
C ASP A 320 16.14 7.49 -9.93
N GLU A 321 14.83 7.30 -10.10
CA GLU A 321 13.91 8.31 -10.59
C GLU A 321 13.91 9.55 -9.68
N ARG A 322 13.70 10.74 -10.22
CA ARG A 322 13.48 11.95 -9.40
C ARG A 322 12.39 11.70 -8.35
N GLY A 323 12.55 12.19 -7.13
CA GLY A 323 11.66 11.92 -6.01
C GLY A 323 11.83 10.56 -5.37
N THR A 324 12.84 9.74 -5.76
CA THR A 324 13.08 8.42 -5.19
C THR A 324 14.56 8.13 -4.95
N GLY A 325 14.85 7.11 -4.13
CA GLY A 325 16.18 6.54 -3.93
C GLY A 325 17.22 7.55 -3.46
N LEU A 326 18.33 7.63 -4.18
CA LEU A 326 19.46 8.55 -3.94
C LEU A 326 19.37 9.84 -4.75
N SER A 327 18.35 9.99 -5.62
CA SER A 327 18.05 11.22 -6.35
C SER A 327 17.37 12.25 -5.46
N ASP A 328 17.29 13.51 -5.90
CA ASP A 328 16.63 14.57 -5.14
C ASP A 328 15.14 14.26 -4.93
N TRP A 329 14.68 14.45 -3.70
CA TRP A 329 13.30 14.16 -3.26
C TRP A 329 12.36 15.36 -3.37
N ASP A 330 12.90 16.57 -3.22
CA ASP A 330 12.13 17.80 -3.34
C ASP A 330 12.06 18.24 -4.80
N VAL A 331 11.10 17.66 -5.52
CA VAL A 331 10.92 17.85 -6.96
C VAL A 331 9.49 18.27 -7.27
N PHE A 332 9.34 19.28 -8.13
CA PHE A 332 8.01 19.81 -8.49
C PHE A 332 7.42 19.15 -9.74
N ASP A 333 8.27 18.75 -10.71
CA ASP A 333 7.84 18.14 -11.97
C ASP A 333 8.10 16.62 -11.94
N ILE A 334 7.02 15.84 -11.82
CA ILE A 334 7.00 14.37 -11.85
C ILE A 334 6.27 13.86 -13.11
N SER A 335 6.26 14.67 -14.17
CA SER A 335 5.64 14.32 -15.45
C SER A 335 6.45 13.25 -16.19
N PHE A 336 5.81 12.54 -17.12
CA PHE A 336 6.47 11.57 -17.98
C PHE A 336 7.61 12.19 -18.78
N ASP A 337 7.44 13.44 -19.27
CA ASP A 337 8.47 14.18 -19.98
C ASP A 337 9.68 14.50 -19.10
N ALA A 338 9.47 14.72 -17.80
CA ALA A 338 10.56 14.89 -16.84
C ALA A 338 11.36 13.60 -16.66
N PHE A 339 10.68 12.45 -16.56
CA PHE A 339 11.35 11.14 -16.48
C PHE A 339 12.14 10.79 -17.75
N VAL A 340 11.64 11.15 -18.93
CA VAL A 340 12.39 10.99 -20.19
C VAL A 340 13.65 11.85 -20.18
N ARG A 341 13.55 13.12 -19.76
CA ARG A 341 14.72 14.01 -19.63
C ARG A 341 15.75 13.51 -18.61
N ASP A 342 15.30 12.86 -17.54
CA ASP A 342 16.21 12.24 -16.56
C ASP A 342 17.00 11.09 -17.16
N LEU A 343 16.32 10.22 -17.92
CA LEU A 343 16.99 9.14 -18.65
C LEU A 343 18.02 9.69 -19.63
N GLU A 344 17.66 10.70 -20.43
CA GLU A 344 18.59 11.38 -21.35
C GLU A 344 19.79 11.95 -20.59
N THR A 345 19.56 12.63 -19.47
CA THR A 345 20.63 13.21 -18.65
C THR A 345 21.59 12.15 -18.11
N VAL A 346 21.07 11.02 -17.67
CA VAL A 346 21.88 9.90 -17.16
C VAL A 346 22.70 9.25 -18.26
N VAL A 347 22.11 9.06 -19.43
CA VAL A 347 22.78 8.46 -20.60
C VAL A 347 23.89 9.37 -21.11
N ASP A 348 23.65 10.67 -21.20
CA ASP A 348 24.64 11.68 -21.56
C ASP A 348 25.81 11.73 -20.56
N ALA A 349 25.49 11.72 -19.25
CA ALA A 349 26.49 11.70 -18.17
C ALA A 349 27.33 10.42 -18.15
N ALA A 350 26.75 9.31 -18.61
CA ALA A 350 27.45 8.03 -18.77
C ALA A 350 28.23 7.93 -20.10
N GLY A 351 28.10 8.89 -21.00
CA GLY A 351 28.79 8.92 -22.30
C GLY A 351 28.28 7.87 -23.28
N LEU A 352 26.99 7.53 -23.26
CA LEU A 352 26.42 6.46 -24.07
C LEU A 352 25.69 7.04 -25.30
N GLU A 353 26.17 6.74 -26.50
CA GLU A 353 25.53 7.15 -27.77
C GLU A 353 24.49 6.09 -28.24
N ARG A 354 24.73 4.82 -28.01
CA ARG A 354 23.86 3.71 -28.38
C ARG A 354 23.85 2.66 -27.29
N PHE A 355 22.67 2.21 -26.88
CA PHE A 355 22.49 1.23 -25.81
C PHE A 355 21.15 0.50 -25.94
N PRO A 356 21.07 -0.80 -25.61
CA PRO A 356 19.82 -1.47 -25.31
C PRO A 356 19.22 -0.90 -24.04
N CYS A 357 17.91 -0.63 -24.05
CA CYS A 357 17.16 -0.16 -22.90
C CYS A 357 16.20 -1.25 -22.41
N LEU A 358 16.33 -1.64 -21.13
CA LEU A 358 15.42 -2.51 -20.45
C LEU A 358 14.39 -1.67 -19.68
N ALA A 359 13.12 -1.72 -20.10
CA ALA A 359 12.03 -1.05 -19.42
C ALA A 359 11.04 -2.06 -18.85
N PHE A 360 10.67 -1.90 -17.59
CA PHE A 360 9.55 -2.64 -16.99
C PHE A 360 8.27 -1.84 -17.23
N LEU A 361 7.38 -2.38 -18.06
CA LEU A 361 6.10 -1.74 -18.35
C LEU A 361 5.26 -1.69 -17.07
N ARG A 362 4.90 -0.47 -16.67
CA ARG A 362 3.81 -0.26 -15.72
C ARG A 362 2.54 -0.69 -16.44
N ALA A 363 1.90 -1.78 -16.01
CA ALA A 363 0.57 -2.12 -16.47
C ALA A 363 -0.39 -1.01 -15.99
N ALA A 364 -0.49 0.07 -16.77
CA ALA A 364 -1.59 1.01 -16.64
C ALA A 364 -2.84 0.23 -17.03
N ARG A 365 -3.66 -0.17 -16.08
CA ARG A 365 -5.03 -0.54 -16.38
C ARG A 365 -5.66 0.71 -17.00
N SER A 366 -5.81 0.70 -18.32
CA SER A 366 -6.69 1.63 -19.01
C SER A 366 -8.06 1.54 -18.37
N ARG A 367 -8.56 2.66 -17.92
CA ARG A 367 -9.94 2.83 -17.47
C ARG A 367 -10.89 2.73 -18.66
#